data_c93fbc966714f83661e46917c7a257a3
#
_entry.id   c93fbc966714f83661e46917c7a257a3
#
_cell.length_a   1.000
_cell.length_b   1.000
_cell.length_c   1.000
_cell.angle_alpha   90.00
_cell.angle_beta   90.00
_cell.angle_gamma   90.00
#
_symmetry.space_group_name_H-M   'P 1'
#
loop_
_entity.id
_entity.type
_entity.pdbx_description
1 polymer ?
#
loop_
_entity_poly.entity_id
_entity_poly.type
_entity_poly.pdbx_seq_one_letter_code
_entity_poly.pdbx_strand_id
1 'polypeptide(L)'
;MESYSYLRENLDVVKDTIARHANGRGDEITLVAVTKSASDDEVLALAALGVCDMAENRPQEVLRRKRMLDDAGYAVRMHEIGHLQTNKVKSILPVTAMIHSLSSLPLAQEIERRAAALGIRMPVLVEINSAKEESKSGIFPEDALRFYEAVRAFPHLRLCGVMTMGPVTEDPEAIRPYFRLTKKIFDKIGEQYGYETDSPVLSMGMSDSYGVAAEEGSTLVRVGRRLFVHA
;
A
#
# COMPACT_ATOMS: atom_id res chain seq x y z
N MET A 1 19.30 -12.62 -19.74
CA MET A 1 18.88 -11.21 -19.48
C MET A 1 17.84 -10.68 -20.46
N GLU A 2 17.73 -11.23 -21.67
CA GLU A 2 16.67 -10.85 -22.63
C GLU A 2 15.26 -11.25 -22.23
N SER A 3 15.10 -12.31 -21.42
CA SER A 3 13.79 -12.90 -21.06
C SER A 3 12.86 -11.98 -20.27
N TYR A 4 13.35 -10.88 -19.65
CA TYR A 4 12.57 -9.96 -18.81
C TYR A 4 12.72 -8.49 -19.22
N SER A 5 13.09 -8.19 -20.47
CA SER A 5 13.22 -6.81 -20.98
C SER A 5 11.91 -6.03 -20.86
N TYR A 6 10.78 -6.71 -21.07
CA TYR A 6 9.43 -6.14 -20.93
C TYR A 6 9.15 -5.56 -19.54
N LEU A 7 9.75 -6.12 -18.46
CA LEU A 7 9.58 -5.58 -17.12
C LEU A 7 10.18 -4.18 -17.00
N ARG A 8 11.33 -3.93 -17.62
CA ARG A 8 11.93 -2.59 -17.68
C ARG A 8 11.04 -1.63 -18.46
N GLU A 9 10.61 -2.03 -19.65
CA GLU A 9 9.72 -1.22 -20.48
C GLU A 9 8.42 -0.87 -19.76
N ASN A 10 7.78 -1.86 -19.13
CA ASN A 10 6.56 -1.66 -18.34
C ASN A 10 6.80 -0.75 -17.13
N LEU A 11 7.94 -0.93 -16.44
CA LEU A 11 8.31 -0.09 -15.30
C LEU A 11 8.50 1.36 -15.73
N ASP A 12 9.18 1.61 -16.85
CA ASP A 12 9.39 2.93 -17.40
C ASP A 12 8.06 3.58 -17.81
N VAL A 13 7.16 2.84 -18.48
CA VAL A 13 5.80 3.32 -18.82
C VAL A 13 5.01 3.70 -17.59
N VAL A 14 5.09 2.89 -16.51
CA VAL A 14 4.40 3.20 -15.26
C VAL A 14 4.97 4.46 -14.62
N LYS A 15 6.28 4.60 -14.53
CA LYS A 15 6.95 5.79 -13.97
C LYS A 15 6.64 7.05 -14.78
N ASP A 16 6.69 6.97 -16.10
CA ASP A 16 6.36 8.09 -17.00
C ASP A 16 4.91 8.53 -16.85
N THR A 17 4.00 7.57 -16.67
CA THR A 17 2.59 7.89 -16.41
C THR A 17 2.41 8.58 -15.08
N ILE A 18 3.06 8.10 -14.00
CA ILE A 18 3.06 8.76 -12.70
C ILE A 18 3.58 10.20 -12.85
N ALA A 19 4.72 10.38 -13.48
CA ALA A 19 5.34 11.71 -13.67
C ALA A 19 4.42 12.68 -14.42
N ARG A 20 3.75 12.22 -15.48
CA ARG A 20 2.82 13.06 -16.27
C ARG A 20 1.59 13.49 -15.50
N HIS A 21 1.05 12.61 -14.63
CA HIS A 21 -0.20 12.84 -13.90
C HIS A 21 0.00 13.44 -12.50
N ALA A 22 1.23 13.49 -12.01
CA ALA A 22 1.51 13.93 -10.64
C ALA A 22 1.59 15.44 -10.44
N ASN A 23 1.31 16.27 -11.47
CA ASN A 23 1.38 17.73 -11.39
C ASN A 23 2.73 18.25 -10.80
N GLY A 24 3.84 17.70 -11.27
CA GLY A 24 5.20 18.02 -10.82
C GLY A 24 5.69 17.28 -9.58
N ARG A 25 4.86 16.41 -8.97
CA ARG A 25 5.21 15.63 -7.77
C ARG A 25 5.62 14.18 -8.09
N GLY A 26 6.00 13.87 -9.34
CA GLY A 26 6.26 12.48 -9.78
C GLY A 26 7.29 11.77 -8.91
N ASP A 27 8.36 12.44 -8.53
CA ASP A 27 9.43 11.89 -7.68
C ASP A 27 9.00 11.68 -6.21
N GLU A 28 7.90 12.29 -5.79
CA GLU A 28 7.34 12.13 -4.45
C GLU A 28 6.40 10.92 -4.33
N ILE A 29 5.99 10.33 -5.47
CA ILE A 29 5.05 9.22 -5.49
C ILE A 29 5.80 7.89 -5.46
N THR A 30 5.66 7.15 -4.36
CA THR A 30 6.23 5.81 -4.24
C THR A 30 5.45 4.81 -5.10
N LEU A 31 6.16 4.09 -5.96
CA LEU A 31 5.64 2.93 -6.67
C LEU A 31 5.87 1.67 -5.85
N VAL A 32 4.79 1.02 -5.42
CA VAL A 32 4.82 -0.31 -4.82
C VAL A 32 4.40 -1.34 -5.87
N ALA A 33 5.31 -2.27 -6.20
CA ALA A 33 5.02 -3.36 -7.13
C ALA A 33 4.22 -4.47 -6.44
N VAL A 34 3.01 -4.74 -6.93
CA VAL A 34 2.14 -5.80 -6.39
C VAL A 34 2.44 -7.12 -7.09
N THR A 35 3.07 -8.05 -6.37
CA THR A 35 3.70 -9.25 -6.94
C THR A 35 2.85 -10.53 -6.88
N LYS A 36 1.60 -10.44 -6.43
CA LYS A 36 0.70 -11.60 -6.18
C LYS A 36 0.47 -12.54 -7.37
N SER A 37 0.66 -12.08 -8.60
CA SER A 37 0.49 -12.87 -9.83
C SER A 37 1.81 -13.08 -10.59
N ALA A 38 2.91 -12.57 -10.07
CA ALA A 38 4.22 -12.70 -10.70
C ALA A 38 4.90 -14.03 -10.35
N SER A 39 5.72 -14.54 -11.26
CA SER A 39 6.66 -15.64 -10.98
C SER A 39 7.78 -15.15 -10.05
N ASP A 40 8.53 -16.10 -9.49
CA ASP A 40 9.68 -15.77 -8.62
C ASP A 40 10.77 -15.04 -9.41
N ASP A 41 11.02 -15.48 -10.65
CA ASP A 41 12.02 -14.89 -11.53
C ASP A 41 11.66 -13.45 -11.93
N GLU A 42 10.39 -13.16 -12.19
CA GLU A 42 9.92 -11.79 -12.47
C GLU A 42 10.12 -10.87 -11.25
N VAL A 43 9.85 -11.38 -10.04
CA VAL A 43 10.06 -10.61 -8.81
C VAL A 43 11.54 -10.30 -8.60
N LEU A 44 12.42 -11.28 -8.80
CA LEU A 44 13.86 -11.09 -8.74
C LEU A 44 14.36 -10.12 -9.81
N ALA A 45 13.83 -10.22 -11.03
CA ALA A 45 14.15 -9.30 -12.12
C ALA A 45 13.72 -7.85 -11.80
N LEU A 46 12.54 -7.64 -11.21
CA LEU A 46 12.12 -6.31 -10.74
C LEU A 46 13.02 -5.77 -9.63
N ALA A 47 13.45 -6.60 -8.67
CA ALA A 47 14.39 -6.21 -7.65
C ALA A 47 15.75 -5.80 -8.25
N ALA A 48 16.23 -6.54 -9.26
CA ALA A 48 17.44 -6.20 -10.00
C ALA A 48 17.31 -4.88 -10.80
N LEU A 49 16.09 -4.49 -11.19
CA LEU A 49 15.79 -3.18 -11.80
C LEU A 49 15.70 -2.04 -10.78
N GLY A 50 15.94 -2.32 -9.48
CA GLY A 50 15.94 -1.31 -8.42
C GLY A 50 14.57 -1.03 -7.81
N VAL A 51 13.57 -1.87 -8.01
CA VAL A 51 12.27 -1.76 -7.33
C VAL A 51 12.45 -2.21 -5.87
N CYS A 52 12.38 -1.26 -4.94
CA CYS A 52 12.63 -1.50 -3.51
C CYS A 52 11.36 -1.71 -2.68
N ASP A 53 10.18 -1.39 -3.19
CA ASP A 53 8.90 -1.56 -2.51
C ASP A 53 8.04 -2.57 -3.26
N MET A 54 7.70 -3.67 -2.59
CA MET A 54 6.86 -4.72 -3.15
C MET A 54 5.74 -5.09 -2.18
N ALA A 55 4.60 -5.52 -2.71
CA ALA A 55 3.45 -5.86 -1.90
C ALA A 55 2.82 -7.19 -2.26
N GLU A 56 2.31 -7.85 -1.23
CA GLU A 56 1.50 -9.05 -1.33
C GLU A 56 0.17 -8.87 -0.58
N ASN A 57 -0.84 -9.62 -1.01
CA ASN A 57 -2.16 -9.62 -0.38
C ASN A 57 -2.43 -10.86 0.49
N ARG A 58 -1.44 -11.70 0.68
CA ARG A 58 -1.51 -12.91 1.51
C ARG A 58 -0.28 -12.99 2.42
N PRO A 59 -0.47 -13.11 3.73
CA PRO A 59 0.63 -13.19 4.70
C PRO A 59 1.69 -14.25 4.38
N GLN A 60 1.28 -15.40 3.86
CA GLN A 60 2.21 -16.46 3.48
C GLN A 60 3.13 -16.04 2.33
N GLU A 61 2.59 -15.27 1.36
CA GLU A 61 3.38 -14.78 0.23
C GLU A 61 4.32 -13.65 0.67
N VAL A 62 3.92 -12.78 1.61
CA VAL A 62 4.84 -11.80 2.21
C VAL A 62 6.08 -12.51 2.78
N LEU A 63 5.87 -13.56 3.59
CA LEU A 63 6.95 -14.35 4.18
C LEU A 63 7.83 -15.02 3.13
N ARG A 64 7.20 -15.67 2.16
CA ARG A 64 7.89 -16.41 1.11
C ARG A 64 8.73 -15.50 0.22
N ARG A 65 8.14 -14.41 -0.26
CA ARG A 65 8.82 -13.43 -1.12
C ARG A 65 9.95 -12.73 -0.38
N LYS A 66 9.72 -12.32 0.87
CA LYS A 66 10.76 -11.67 1.67
C LYS A 66 11.98 -12.57 1.81
N ARG A 67 11.78 -13.84 2.18
CA ARG A 67 12.89 -14.80 2.29
C ARG A 67 13.63 -14.96 0.98
N MET A 68 12.91 -15.20 -0.12
CA MET A 68 13.48 -15.34 -1.46
C MET A 68 14.35 -14.14 -1.86
N LEU A 69 13.85 -12.93 -1.61
CA LEU A 69 14.55 -11.68 -1.94
C LEU A 69 15.80 -11.49 -1.06
N ASP A 70 15.70 -11.80 0.23
CA ASP A 70 16.83 -11.73 1.17
C ASP A 70 17.92 -12.75 0.81
N ASP A 71 17.54 -13.99 0.48
CA ASP A 71 18.46 -15.05 0.05
C ASP A 71 19.19 -14.68 -1.24
N ALA A 72 18.52 -13.90 -2.11
CA ALA A 72 19.10 -13.35 -3.34
C ALA A 72 19.88 -12.03 -3.13
N GLY A 73 19.95 -11.51 -1.90
CA GLY A 73 20.70 -10.30 -1.55
C GLY A 73 20.01 -8.98 -1.88
N TYR A 74 18.70 -8.98 -2.13
CA TYR A 74 17.94 -7.77 -2.42
C TYR A 74 17.29 -7.17 -1.17
N ALA A 75 17.61 -5.92 -0.85
CA ALA A 75 16.99 -5.17 0.25
C ALA A 75 15.63 -4.58 -0.16
N VAL A 76 14.58 -5.42 -0.19
CA VAL A 76 13.22 -5.01 -0.56
C VAL A 76 12.35 -4.84 0.69
N ARG A 77 11.59 -3.74 0.72
CA ARG A 77 10.53 -3.48 1.71
C ARG A 77 9.24 -4.18 1.29
N MET A 78 8.82 -5.18 2.08
CA MET A 78 7.57 -5.90 1.81
C MET A 78 6.39 -5.21 2.49
N HIS A 79 5.33 -4.95 1.75
CA HIS A 79 4.08 -4.36 2.24
C HIS A 79 2.98 -5.43 2.26
N GLU A 80 2.18 -5.44 3.34
CA GLU A 80 0.92 -6.21 3.39
C GLU A 80 -0.23 -5.30 2.97
N ILE A 81 -0.93 -5.67 1.89
CA ILE A 81 -2.02 -4.87 1.32
C ILE A 81 -3.36 -5.61 1.27
N GLY A 82 -3.41 -6.85 1.74
CA GLY A 82 -4.62 -7.66 1.79
C GLY A 82 -5.34 -7.56 3.13
N HIS A 83 -6.53 -8.18 3.20
CA HIS A 83 -7.24 -8.30 4.47
C HIS A 83 -6.43 -9.14 5.47
N LEU A 84 -5.91 -8.50 6.50
CA LEU A 84 -5.05 -9.14 7.49
C LEU A 84 -5.88 -9.68 8.66
N GLN A 85 -5.94 -11.01 8.78
CA GLN A 85 -6.54 -11.66 9.95
C GLN A 85 -5.63 -11.53 11.18
N THR A 86 -6.22 -11.32 12.35
CA THR A 86 -5.48 -11.15 13.62
C THR A 86 -4.52 -12.30 13.92
N ASN A 87 -4.92 -13.54 13.65
CA ASN A 87 -4.08 -14.73 13.87
C ASN A 87 -2.83 -14.81 12.96
N LYS A 88 -2.76 -14.01 11.89
CA LYS A 88 -1.61 -13.94 10.96
C LYS A 88 -0.62 -12.83 11.30
N VAL A 89 -1.01 -11.85 12.10
CA VAL A 89 -0.16 -10.71 12.49
C VAL A 89 1.20 -11.17 13.01
N LYS A 90 1.23 -12.13 13.94
CA LYS A 90 2.47 -12.65 14.55
C LYS A 90 3.52 -13.05 13.52
N SER A 91 3.10 -13.69 12.44
CA SER A 91 4.03 -14.26 11.46
C SER A 91 4.65 -13.23 10.53
N ILE A 92 3.90 -12.19 10.15
CA ILE A 92 4.38 -11.24 9.14
C ILE A 92 5.03 -9.99 9.73
N LEU A 93 4.72 -9.63 10.98
CA LEU A 93 5.19 -8.39 11.58
C LEU A 93 6.70 -8.19 11.49
N PRO A 94 7.55 -9.23 11.75
CA PRO A 94 9.01 -9.07 11.71
C PRO A 94 9.58 -8.77 10.31
N VAL A 95 8.82 -9.03 9.25
CA VAL A 95 9.30 -8.96 7.87
C VAL A 95 8.53 -7.94 7.01
N THR A 96 7.51 -7.31 7.59
CA THR A 96 6.65 -6.34 6.88
C THR A 96 7.13 -4.92 7.18
N ALA A 97 7.35 -4.13 6.14
CA ALA A 97 7.74 -2.73 6.27
C ALA A 97 6.53 -1.83 6.59
N MET A 98 5.33 -2.17 6.07
CA MET A 98 4.11 -1.40 6.30
C MET A 98 2.87 -2.28 6.08
N ILE A 99 1.86 -2.12 6.91
CA ILE A 99 0.54 -2.74 6.76
C ILE A 99 -0.44 -1.66 6.27
N HIS A 100 -1.03 -1.85 5.09
CA HIS A 100 -1.96 -0.88 4.49
C HIS A 100 -3.42 -1.09 4.88
N SER A 101 -3.74 -2.19 5.52
CA SER A 101 -5.11 -2.71 5.72
C SER A 101 -5.59 -2.66 7.17
N LEU A 102 -5.18 -1.63 7.93
CA LEU A 102 -5.71 -1.45 9.28
C LEU A 102 -7.17 -1.02 9.24
N SER A 103 -8.09 -1.96 9.53
CA SER A 103 -9.54 -1.80 9.32
C SER A 103 -10.41 -2.12 10.53
N SER A 104 -9.82 -2.42 11.71
CA SER A 104 -10.59 -2.70 12.92
C SER A 104 -9.78 -2.54 14.20
N LEU A 105 -10.47 -2.26 15.31
CA LEU A 105 -9.82 -2.18 16.62
C LEU A 105 -9.20 -3.51 17.08
N PRO A 106 -9.84 -4.68 16.89
CA PRO A 106 -9.20 -5.95 17.21
C PRO A 106 -7.89 -6.19 16.46
N LEU A 107 -7.82 -5.79 15.19
CA LEU A 107 -6.58 -5.86 14.41
C LEU A 107 -5.53 -4.89 14.96
N ALA A 108 -5.91 -3.66 15.26
CA ALA A 108 -5.01 -2.67 15.88
C ALA A 108 -4.43 -3.18 17.21
N GLN A 109 -5.26 -3.75 18.08
CA GLN A 109 -4.85 -4.32 19.37
C GLN A 109 -3.86 -5.48 19.20
N GLU A 110 -4.07 -6.38 18.23
CA GLU A 110 -3.15 -7.48 17.99
C GLU A 110 -1.82 -7.00 17.40
N ILE A 111 -1.84 -6.03 16.47
CA ILE A 111 -0.62 -5.41 15.94
C ILE A 111 0.14 -4.74 17.09
N GLU A 112 -0.52 -3.91 17.90
CA GLU A 112 0.05 -3.26 19.08
C GLU A 112 0.74 -4.27 19.99
N ARG A 113 0.02 -5.32 20.40
CA ARG A 113 0.53 -6.35 21.30
C ARG A 113 1.77 -7.05 20.73
N ARG A 114 1.78 -7.34 19.42
CA ARG A 114 2.93 -8.00 18.76
C ARG A 114 4.09 -7.07 18.54
N ALA A 115 3.83 -5.83 18.13
CA ALA A 115 4.85 -4.82 17.95
C ALA A 115 5.57 -4.50 19.28
N ALA A 116 4.81 -4.37 20.37
CA ALA A 116 5.35 -4.21 21.73
C ALA A 116 6.28 -5.37 22.11
N ALA A 117 5.87 -6.61 21.85
CA ALA A 117 6.69 -7.79 22.15
C ALA A 117 7.99 -7.85 21.32
N LEU A 118 8.04 -7.21 20.16
CA LEU A 118 9.23 -7.11 19.31
C LEU A 118 10.04 -5.84 19.57
N GLY A 119 9.56 -4.91 20.40
CA GLY A 119 10.20 -3.62 20.64
C GLY A 119 10.23 -2.70 19.39
N ILE A 120 9.26 -2.82 18.50
CA ILE A 120 9.17 -2.03 17.27
C ILE A 120 7.92 -1.14 17.26
N ARG A 121 7.94 -0.12 16.42
CA ARG A 121 6.74 0.64 16.03
C ARG A 121 6.37 0.28 14.58
N MET A 122 5.22 -0.40 14.40
CA MET A 122 4.78 -0.89 13.10
C MET A 122 4.10 0.22 12.28
N PRO A 123 4.64 0.57 11.09
CA PRO A 123 3.98 1.48 10.18
C PRO A 123 2.65 0.91 9.67
N VAL A 124 1.57 1.68 9.82
CA VAL A 124 0.24 1.26 9.38
C VAL A 124 -0.48 2.38 8.67
N LEU A 125 -1.34 2.02 7.70
CA LEU A 125 -2.31 2.90 7.08
C LEU A 125 -3.71 2.46 7.48
N VAL A 126 -4.57 3.42 7.81
CA VAL A 126 -6.00 3.14 8.02
C VAL A 126 -6.65 2.89 6.67
N GLU A 127 -7.26 1.74 6.49
CA GLU A 127 -7.99 1.39 5.28
C GLU A 127 -9.37 2.05 5.29
N ILE A 128 -9.66 2.86 4.27
CA ILE A 128 -10.94 3.54 4.09
C ILE A 128 -11.76 2.82 3.01
N ASN A 129 -12.94 2.36 3.39
CA ASN A 129 -13.94 1.82 2.47
C ASN A 129 -14.71 2.98 1.83
N SER A 130 -14.07 3.67 0.89
CA SER A 130 -14.62 4.88 0.27
C SER A 130 -15.88 4.62 -0.57
N ALA A 131 -16.07 3.40 -1.07
CA ALA A 131 -17.24 3.00 -1.84
C ALA A 131 -18.42 2.55 -0.97
N LYS A 132 -18.22 2.38 0.35
CA LYS A 132 -19.22 1.88 1.30
C LYS A 132 -19.81 0.52 0.93
N GLU A 133 -19.00 -0.34 0.31
CA GLU A 133 -19.39 -1.69 -0.02
C GLU A 133 -19.27 -2.58 1.24
N GLU A 134 -20.40 -3.08 1.76
CA GLU A 134 -20.44 -3.90 2.98
C GLU A 134 -19.62 -5.19 2.90
N SER A 135 -19.42 -5.71 1.69
CA SER A 135 -18.64 -6.91 1.42
C SER A 135 -17.11 -6.69 1.46
N LYS A 136 -16.65 -5.43 1.53
CA LYS A 136 -15.24 -5.07 1.54
C LYS A 136 -14.77 -4.59 2.91
N SER A 137 -13.47 -4.81 3.18
CA SER A 137 -12.80 -4.29 4.36
C SER A 137 -12.72 -2.75 4.33
N GLY A 138 -12.35 -2.18 5.46
CA GLY A 138 -12.09 -0.76 5.61
C GLY A 138 -13.11 -0.06 6.50
N ILE A 139 -12.69 1.07 7.04
CA ILE A 139 -13.52 1.94 7.88
C ILE A 139 -14.38 2.81 6.96
N PHE A 140 -15.65 2.96 7.25
CA PHE A 140 -16.51 3.87 6.49
C PHE A 140 -16.03 5.32 6.64
N PRO A 141 -16.18 6.17 5.61
CA PRO A 141 -15.70 7.56 5.61
C PRO A 141 -16.15 8.36 6.82
N GLU A 142 -17.39 8.21 7.28
CA GLU A 142 -17.97 8.88 8.44
C GLU A 142 -17.35 8.48 9.78
N ASP A 143 -16.79 7.28 9.88
CA ASP A 143 -16.14 6.75 11.08
C ASP A 143 -14.63 6.94 11.10
N ALA A 144 -14.03 7.39 10.00
CA ALA A 144 -12.58 7.42 9.82
C ALA A 144 -11.84 8.24 10.89
N LEU A 145 -12.31 9.44 11.21
CA LEU A 145 -11.67 10.29 12.22
C LEU A 145 -11.79 9.67 13.62
N ARG A 146 -12.97 9.17 13.99
CA ARG A 146 -13.20 8.50 15.28
C ARG A 146 -12.31 7.25 15.42
N PHE A 147 -12.19 6.46 14.36
CA PHE A 147 -11.31 5.29 14.36
C PHE A 147 -9.84 5.71 14.49
N TYR A 148 -9.40 6.71 13.73
CA TYR A 148 -8.02 7.22 13.80
C TYR A 148 -7.68 7.70 15.20
N GLU A 149 -8.58 8.48 15.83
CA GLU A 149 -8.42 8.94 17.21
C GLU A 149 -8.27 7.77 18.20
N ALA A 150 -9.09 6.72 18.07
CA ALA A 150 -9.03 5.55 18.93
C ALA A 150 -7.69 4.78 18.78
N VAL A 151 -7.17 4.63 17.57
CA VAL A 151 -5.94 3.86 17.33
C VAL A 151 -4.66 4.65 17.67
N ARG A 152 -4.71 5.97 17.77
CA ARG A 152 -3.58 6.78 18.26
C ARG A 152 -3.16 6.48 19.69
N ALA A 153 -4.04 5.84 20.49
CA ALA A 153 -3.70 5.42 21.83
C ALA A 153 -2.71 4.25 21.89
N PHE A 154 -2.38 3.61 20.77
CA PHE A 154 -1.48 2.47 20.70
C PHE A 154 -0.04 2.91 20.37
N PRO A 155 0.89 2.91 21.36
CA PRO A 155 2.22 3.49 21.21
C PRO A 155 3.14 2.74 20.25
N HIS A 156 2.86 1.46 19.97
CA HIS A 156 3.66 0.66 19.03
C HIS A 156 3.06 0.60 17.62
N LEU A 157 1.94 1.28 17.37
CA LEU A 157 1.53 1.64 16.02
C LEU A 157 2.21 2.95 15.59
N ARG A 158 2.62 3.03 14.34
CA ARG A 158 3.03 4.27 13.69
C ARG A 158 2.04 4.60 12.61
N LEU A 159 1.16 5.55 12.87
CA LEU A 159 0.07 5.95 11.97
C LEU A 159 0.62 6.84 10.85
N CYS A 160 0.94 6.22 9.70
CA CYS A 160 1.61 6.90 8.60
C CYS A 160 0.67 7.53 7.58
N GLY A 161 -0.62 7.20 7.60
CA GLY A 161 -1.56 7.71 6.60
C GLY A 161 -2.82 6.87 6.45
N VAL A 162 -3.39 6.93 5.25
CA VAL A 162 -4.58 6.16 4.88
C VAL A 162 -4.40 5.41 3.55
N MET A 163 -5.22 4.38 3.37
CA MET A 163 -5.29 3.61 2.13
C MET A 163 -6.73 3.47 1.68
N THR A 164 -6.97 3.45 0.38
CA THR A 164 -8.25 3.00 -0.20
C THR A 164 -8.02 2.18 -1.47
N MET A 165 -8.96 1.29 -1.75
CA MET A 165 -8.99 0.56 -3.03
C MET A 165 -9.97 1.18 -4.02
N GLY A 166 -11.06 1.77 -3.53
CA GLY A 166 -12.19 2.20 -4.35
C GLY A 166 -12.99 1.03 -4.93
N PRO A 167 -14.05 1.32 -5.69
CA PRO A 167 -14.84 0.30 -6.37
C PRO A 167 -14.08 -0.31 -7.55
N VAL A 168 -14.51 -1.49 -7.99
CA VAL A 168 -14.07 -2.06 -9.27
C VAL A 168 -14.83 -1.35 -10.38
N THR A 169 -14.11 -0.79 -11.35
CA THR A 169 -14.69 -0.08 -12.50
C THR A 169 -13.84 -0.29 -13.75
N GLU A 170 -14.47 -0.32 -14.90
CA GLU A 170 -13.81 -0.33 -16.21
C GLU A 170 -13.41 1.08 -16.66
N ASP A 171 -14.12 2.11 -16.18
CA ASP A 171 -13.78 3.52 -16.42
C ASP A 171 -12.88 4.07 -15.30
N PRO A 172 -11.60 4.39 -15.59
CA PRO A 172 -10.70 4.97 -14.60
C PRO A 172 -11.19 6.28 -14.00
N GLU A 173 -12.01 7.05 -14.71
CA GLU A 173 -12.56 8.31 -14.21
C GLU A 173 -13.68 8.10 -13.19
N ALA A 174 -14.41 7.01 -13.26
CA ALA A 174 -15.46 6.67 -12.31
C ALA A 174 -14.94 6.45 -10.88
N ILE A 175 -13.64 6.20 -10.70
CA ILE A 175 -13.01 6.04 -9.38
C ILE A 175 -12.65 7.39 -8.73
N ARG A 176 -12.52 8.45 -9.50
CA ARG A 176 -12.06 9.79 -9.07
C ARG A 176 -12.80 10.34 -7.85
N PRO A 177 -14.14 10.28 -7.74
CA PRO A 177 -14.85 10.76 -6.56
C PRO A 177 -14.44 10.08 -5.26
N TYR A 178 -14.10 8.78 -5.32
CA TYR A 178 -13.66 7.99 -4.17
C TYR A 178 -12.25 8.37 -3.74
N PHE A 179 -11.36 8.67 -4.68
CA PHE A 179 -10.02 9.17 -4.38
C PHE A 179 -10.08 10.58 -3.76
N ARG A 180 -10.91 11.47 -4.30
CA ARG A 180 -11.17 12.79 -3.70
C ARG A 180 -11.73 12.71 -2.30
N LEU A 181 -12.67 11.78 -2.05
CA LEU A 181 -13.20 11.57 -0.71
C LEU A 181 -12.11 11.11 0.25
N THR A 182 -11.28 10.15 -0.17
CA THR A 182 -10.18 9.64 0.65
C THR A 182 -9.13 10.73 0.90
N LYS A 183 -8.80 11.54 -0.10
CA LYS A 183 -7.88 12.69 0.06
C LYS A 183 -8.42 13.69 1.10
N LYS A 184 -9.72 14.02 1.07
CA LYS A 184 -10.33 14.89 2.08
C LYS A 184 -10.24 14.33 3.49
N ILE A 185 -10.41 13.01 3.65
CA ILE A 185 -10.25 12.33 4.94
C ILE A 185 -8.79 12.40 5.39
N PHE A 186 -7.86 12.12 4.48
CA PHE A 186 -6.43 12.22 4.71
C PHE A 186 -6.05 13.62 5.20
N ASP A 187 -6.49 14.68 4.50
CA ASP A 187 -6.18 16.04 4.89
C ASP A 187 -6.76 16.40 6.26
N LYS A 188 -8.02 16.03 6.52
CA LYS A 188 -8.66 16.26 7.83
C LYS A 188 -7.93 15.56 8.98
N ILE A 189 -7.50 14.32 8.78
CA ILE A 189 -6.70 13.59 9.78
C ILE A 189 -5.38 14.34 10.03
N GLY A 190 -4.70 14.74 8.95
CA GLY A 190 -3.43 15.49 9.04
C GLY A 190 -3.59 16.82 9.78
N GLU A 191 -4.64 17.58 9.50
CA GLU A 191 -4.94 18.86 10.16
C GLU A 191 -5.30 18.69 11.64
N GLN A 192 -6.09 17.68 11.98
CA GLN A 192 -6.62 17.51 13.34
C GLN A 192 -5.66 16.77 14.26
N TYR A 193 -4.92 15.77 13.76
CA TYR A 193 -4.15 14.86 14.57
C TYR A 193 -2.67 14.79 14.21
N GLY A 194 -2.31 15.18 12.98
CA GLY A 194 -1.00 14.90 12.40
C GLY A 194 -0.80 13.44 12.03
N TYR A 195 0.28 13.17 11.29
CA TYR A 195 0.77 11.83 11.01
C TYR A 195 2.10 11.60 11.72
N GLU A 196 2.40 10.37 12.06
CA GLU A 196 3.63 10.00 12.77
C GLU A 196 4.78 9.72 11.79
N THR A 197 4.92 10.57 10.78
CA THR A 197 5.94 10.49 9.73
C THR A 197 6.11 11.85 9.06
N ASP A 198 7.33 12.16 8.61
CA ASP A 198 7.61 13.37 7.83
C ASP A 198 7.07 13.28 6.39
N SER A 199 6.76 12.07 5.93
CA SER A 199 6.19 11.81 4.61
C SER A 199 4.88 11.03 4.73
N PRO A 200 3.75 11.71 4.97
CA PRO A 200 2.46 11.06 5.10
C PRO A 200 2.04 10.30 3.84
N VAL A 201 1.47 9.11 4.04
CA VAL A 201 1.16 8.18 2.97
C VAL A 201 -0.34 8.20 2.63
N LEU A 202 -0.66 8.65 1.43
CA LEU A 202 -1.96 8.46 0.80
C LEU A 202 -1.84 7.34 -0.25
N SER A 203 -2.15 6.11 0.17
CA SER A 203 -2.04 4.93 -0.66
C SER A 203 -3.33 4.68 -1.44
N MET A 204 -3.36 5.07 -2.71
CA MET A 204 -4.49 4.83 -3.62
C MET A 204 -4.02 4.73 -5.06
N GLY A 205 -4.84 4.09 -5.91
CA GLY A 205 -4.48 3.83 -7.30
C GLY A 205 -3.84 2.47 -7.52
N MET A 206 -4.35 1.77 -8.51
CA MET A 206 -3.91 0.44 -8.94
C MET A 206 -3.66 0.46 -10.46
N SER A 207 -3.39 -0.69 -11.08
CA SER A 207 -2.99 -0.83 -12.49
C SER A 207 -3.83 -0.04 -13.51
N ASP A 208 -5.11 0.17 -13.25
CA ASP A 208 -6.00 0.86 -14.18
C ASP A 208 -6.33 2.30 -13.73
N SER A 209 -5.91 2.72 -12.53
CA SER A 209 -6.32 3.99 -11.92
C SER A 209 -5.18 4.81 -11.29
N TYR A 210 -3.93 4.36 -11.40
CA TYR A 210 -2.80 5.04 -10.75
C TYR A 210 -2.53 6.45 -11.31
N GLY A 211 -2.84 6.70 -12.61
CA GLY A 211 -2.78 8.05 -13.18
C GLY A 211 -3.78 8.99 -12.51
N VAL A 212 -5.06 8.57 -12.45
CA VAL A 212 -6.11 9.34 -11.75
C VAL A 212 -5.77 9.55 -10.27
N ALA A 213 -5.20 8.52 -9.62
CA ALA A 213 -4.76 8.65 -8.22
C ALA A 213 -3.64 9.67 -8.05
N ALA A 214 -2.68 9.71 -8.98
CA ALA A 214 -1.60 10.70 -8.97
C ALA A 214 -2.13 12.14 -9.09
N GLU A 215 -3.11 12.36 -9.97
CA GLU A 215 -3.81 13.67 -10.13
C GLU A 215 -4.53 14.07 -8.84
N GLU A 216 -5.17 13.13 -8.17
CA GLU A 216 -5.94 13.37 -6.93
C GLU A 216 -5.07 13.38 -5.66
N GLY A 217 -3.74 13.40 -5.80
CA GLY A 217 -2.82 13.64 -4.69
C GLY A 217 -2.30 12.39 -3.99
N SER A 218 -2.37 11.22 -4.61
CA SER A 218 -1.70 10.01 -4.08
C SER A 218 -0.22 10.25 -3.84
N THR A 219 0.32 9.71 -2.76
CA THR A 219 1.77 9.69 -2.48
C THR A 219 2.34 8.28 -2.60
N LEU A 220 1.47 7.28 -2.79
CA LEU A 220 1.87 5.89 -3.02
C LEU A 220 0.84 5.19 -3.91
N VAL A 221 1.31 4.59 -5.00
CA VAL A 221 0.49 3.78 -5.91
C VAL A 221 0.90 2.31 -5.87
N ARG A 222 -0.07 1.40 -6.05
CA ARG A 222 0.12 -0.06 -5.99
C ARG A 222 -0.16 -0.67 -7.35
N VAL A 223 0.88 -0.95 -8.12
CA VAL A 223 0.75 -1.43 -9.49
C VAL A 223 1.19 -2.89 -9.58
N GLY A 224 0.33 -3.75 -10.13
CA GLY A 224 0.62 -5.17 -10.38
C GLY A 224 0.55 -5.49 -11.87
N ARG A 225 -0.64 -5.77 -12.40
CA ARG A 225 -0.85 -6.26 -13.78
C ARG A 225 -0.07 -5.49 -14.85
N ARG A 226 0.00 -4.17 -14.76
CA ARG A 226 0.74 -3.33 -15.74
C ARG A 226 2.23 -3.61 -15.76
N LEU A 227 2.83 -4.10 -14.68
CA LEU A 227 4.24 -4.44 -14.63
C LEU A 227 4.54 -5.79 -15.28
N PHE A 228 3.58 -6.74 -15.22
CA PHE A 228 3.79 -8.14 -15.61
C PHE A 228 3.06 -8.53 -16.91
N VAL A 229 2.49 -7.59 -17.65
CA VAL A 229 1.87 -7.88 -18.93
C VAL A 229 2.95 -8.09 -19.98
N HIS A 230 2.85 -9.19 -20.72
CA HIS A 230 3.64 -9.41 -21.93
C HIS A 230 2.96 -8.72 -23.11
N ALA A 231 3.72 -7.94 -23.87
CA ALA A 231 3.25 -7.33 -25.12
C ALA A 231 3.06 -8.39 -26.20
#